data_1a5a48012ef349dbd656177a41ee447d
#
_entry.id   1a5a48012ef349dbd656177a41ee447d
#
_cell.length_a   1.000
_cell.length_b   1.000
_cell.length_c   1.000
_cell.angle_alpha   90.00
_cell.angle_beta   90.00
_cell.angle_gamma   90.00
#
_symmetry.space_group_name_H-M   'P 1'
#
loop_
_entity.id
_entity.type
_entity.pdbx_description
1 polymer ?
#
loop_
_entity_poly.entity_id
_entity_poly.type
_entity_poly.pdbx_seq_one_letter_code
_entity_poly.pdbx_strand_id
1 'polypeptide(L)'
;MGNSQITKEDILKSIDSKNSAYTAIAQNIWKYAEMGYQEEKSSALLQKTLSDAGFSIKKGVAGMPTAFIAEYGSGAPVIAVLGEFDALPGLSQKAVSKKESLGA
;
A
#
# COMPACT_ATOMS: atom_id res chain seq x y z
N MET A 1 34.00 -14.58 2.38
CA MET A 1 32.78 -13.79 2.17
C MET A 1 31.59 -14.58 2.67
N GLY A 2 31.10 -14.29 3.85
CA GLY A 2 29.90 -14.91 4.37
C GLY A 2 28.66 -14.37 3.66
N ASN A 3 27.85 -15.24 3.05
CA ASN A 3 26.48 -14.89 2.73
C ASN A 3 25.73 -14.68 4.04
N SER A 4 25.56 -13.43 4.45
CA SER A 4 24.70 -13.14 5.60
C SER A 4 23.26 -13.46 5.20
N GLN A 5 22.72 -14.54 5.75
CA GLN A 5 21.33 -14.84 5.60
C GLN A 5 20.49 -13.83 6.38
N ILE A 6 19.42 -13.33 5.75
CA ILE A 6 18.44 -12.48 6.41
C ILE A 6 17.72 -13.33 7.47
N THR A 7 17.75 -12.88 8.71
CA THR A 7 17.06 -13.56 9.83
C THR A 7 15.65 -13.04 10.02
N LYS A 8 14.85 -13.75 10.78
CA LYS A 8 13.51 -13.30 11.20
C LYS A 8 13.59 -11.96 11.95
N GLU A 9 14.58 -11.78 12.81
CA GLU A 9 14.82 -10.55 13.56
C GLU A 9 15.13 -9.37 12.63
N ASP A 10 15.91 -9.59 11.56
CA ASP A 10 16.19 -8.56 10.55
C ASP A 10 14.91 -8.09 9.85
N ILE A 11 14.00 -9.01 9.52
CA ILE A 11 12.70 -8.69 8.92
C ILE A 11 11.85 -7.88 9.89
N LEU A 12 11.75 -8.30 11.15
CA LEU A 12 10.98 -7.59 12.18
C LEU A 12 11.51 -6.16 12.40
N LYS A 13 12.82 -5.99 12.51
CA LYS A 13 13.47 -4.67 12.62
C LYS A 13 13.19 -3.80 11.39
N SER A 14 13.24 -4.38 10.20
CA SER A 14 12.93 -3.66 8.96
C SER A 14 11.48 -3.14 8.94
N ILE A 15 10.52 -3.96 9.37
CA ILE A 15 9.12 -3.57 9.47
C ILE A 15 8.96 -2.46 10.52
N ASP A 16 9.52 -2.64 11.71
CA ASP A 16 9.46 -1.67 12.80
C ASP A 16 10.05 -0.31 12.40
N SER A 17 11.16 -0.32 11.68
CA SER A 17 11.80 0.92 11.19
C SER A 17 10.93 1.72 10.20
N LYS A 18 9.98 1.06 9.55
CA LYS A 18 9.06 1.67 8.57
C LYS A 18 7.68 1.98 9.14
N ASN A 19 7.45 1.71 10.41
CA ASN A 19 6.14 1.85 11.04
C ASN A 19 5.54 3.26 10.84
N SER A 20 6.29 4.31 11.10
CA SER A 20 5.80 5.68 10.94
C SER A 20 5.47 6.02 9.48
N ALA A 21 6.28 5.56 8.53
CA ALA A 21 6.05 5.77 7.10
C ALA A 21 4.79 5.04 6.62
N TYR A 22 4.62 3.79 7.01
CA TYR A 22 3.45 2.99 6.63
C TYR A 22 2.17 3.50 7.30
N THR A 23 2.27 3.94 8.56
CA THR A 23 1.14 4.58 9.25
C THR A 23 0.70 5.86 8.53
N ALA A 24 1.64 6.68 8.08
CA ALA A 24 1.33 7.90 7.32
C ALA A 24 0.64 7.58 6.00
N ILE A 25 1.08 6.55 5.27
CA ILE A 25 0.45 6.08 4.03
C ILE A 25 -1.00 5.64 4.32
N ALA A 26 -1.21 4.80 5.32
CA ALA A 26 -2.54 4.31 5.70
C ALA A 26 -3.48 5.45 6.08
N GLN A 27 -3.01 6.42 6.86
CA GLN A 27 -3.80 7.60 7.25
C GLN A 27 -4.12 8.53 6.08
N ASN A 28 -3.22 8.65 5.11
CA ASN A 28 -3.48 9.44 3.91
C ASN A 28 -4.56 8.78 3.03
N ILE A 29 -4.46 7.47 2.80
CA ILE A 29 -5.48 6.72 2.05
C ILE A 29 -6.83 6.81 2.77
N TRP A 30 -6.84 6.69 4.10
CA TRP A 30 -8.04 6.92 4.91
C TRP A 30 -8.66 8.30 4.67
N LYS A 31 -7.84 9.36 4.66
CA LYS A 31 -8.31 10.73 4.42
C LYS A 31 -8.81 10.97 2.99
N TYR A 32 -8.21 10.30 2.01
CA TYR A 32 -8.65 10.43 0.62
C TYR A 32 -10.04 9.84 0.42
N ALA A 33 -10.38 8.76 1.12
CA ALA A 33 -11.68 8.12 1.10
C ALA A 33 -12.24 7.93 -0.33
N GLU A 34 -11.39 7.47 -1.24
CA GLU A 34 -11.71 7.29 -2.66
C GLU A 34 -12.39 5.94 -2.88
N MET A 35 -13.53 5.96 -3.55
CA MET A 35 -14.30 4.75 -3.86
C MET A 35 -13.71 4.00 -5.05
N GLY A 36 -14.13 2.75 -5.24
CA GLY A 36 -13.69 1.89 -6.32
C GLY A 36 -13.72 2.56 -7.70
N TYR A 37 -12.67 2.39 -8.48
CA TYR A 37 -12.36 3.04 -9.76
C TYR A 37 -12.10 4.56 -9.69
N GLN A 38 -12.11 5.16 -8.53
CA GLN A 38 -11.86 6.60 -8.31
C GLN A 38 -10.64 6.85 -7.41
N GLU A 39 -9.84 5.81 -7.13
CA GLU A 39 -8.72 5.82 -6.19
C GLU A 39 -7.46 6.49 -6.79
N GLU A 40 -7.60 7.67 -7.36
CA GLU A 40 -6.50 8.34 -8.08
C GLU A 40 -5.33 8.70 -7.16
N LYS A 41 -5.61 9.34 -6.01
CA LYS A 41 -4.60 9.76 -5.04
C LYS A 41 -4.00 8.59 -4.30
N SER A 42 -4.85 7.64 -3.89
CA SER A 42 -4.43 6.43 -3.18
C SER A 42 -3.52 5.58 -4.06
N SER A 43 -3.93 5.34 -5.31
CA SER A 43 -3.13 4.61 -6.30
C SER A 43 -1.80 5.30 -6.57
N ALA A 44 -1.81 6.62 -6.79
CA ALA A 44 -0.59 7.38 -7.03
C ALA A 44 0.39 7.34 -5.85
N LEU A 45 -0.13 7.43 -4.61
CA LEU A 45 0.69 7.33 -3.39
C LEU A 45 1.36 5.97 -3.27
N LEU A 46 0.61 4.89 -3.47
CA LEU A 46 1.13 3.52 -3.41
C LEU A 46 2.14 3.25 -4.52
N GLN A 47 1.84 3.66 -5.76
CA GLN A 47 2.75 3.53 -6.90
C GLN A 47 4.06 4.26 -6.63
N LYS A 48 4.00 5.50 -6.13
CA LYS A 48 5.20 6.28 -5.79
C LYS A 48 6.01 5.58 -4.70
N THR A 49 5.36 5.11 -3.64
CA THR A 49 6.04 4.42 -2.53
C THR A 49 6.78 3.19 -3.02
N LEU A 50 6.15 2.38 -3.86
CA LEU A 50 6.76 1.16 -4.40
C LEU A 50 7.87 1.49 -5.42
N SER A 51 7.66 2.48 -6.27
CA SER A 51 8.70 2.94 -7.21
C SER A 51 9.93 3.47 -6.50
N ASP A 52 9.76 4.26 -5.44
CA ASP A 52 10.86 4.77 -4.61
C ASP A 52 11.62 3.62 -3.90
N ALA A 53 10.95 2.51 -3.64
CA ALA A 53 11.56 1.29 -3.09
C ALA A 53 12.19 0.38 -4.16
N GLY A 54 12.21 0.78 -5.42
CA GLY A 54 12.86 0.06 -6.52
C GLY A 54 11.96 -0.89 -7.32
N PHE A 55 10.66 -0.86 -7.11
CA PHE A 55 9.71 -1.65 -7.90
C PHE A 55 9.48 -1.03 -9.29
N SER A 56 9.31 -1.88 -10.28
CA SER A 56 8.85 -1.52 -11.62
C SER A 56 7.33 -1.44 -11.62
N ILE A 57 6.76 -0.32 -12.05
CA ILE A 57 5.31 -0.08 -11.98
C ILE A 57 4.67 -0.17 -13.36
N LYS A 58 3.61 -0.99 -13.47
CA LYS A 58 2.76 -1.11 -14.65
C LYS A 58 1.36 -0.58 -14.30
N LYS A 59 1.01 0.56 -14.86
CA LYS A 59 -0.25 1.28 -14.59
C LYS A 59 -1.37 0.86 -15.53
N GLY A 60 -2.61 1.08 -15.10
CA GLY A 60 -3.79 0.92 -15.96
C GLY A 60 -4.03 -0.51 -16.42
N VAL A 61 -3.67 -1.49 -15.60
CA VAL A 61 -3.83 -2.90 -15.96
C VAL A 61 -5.30 -3.26 -16.12
N ALA A 62 -5.57 -4.16 -17.06
CA ALA A 62 -6.94 -4.61 -17.41
C ALA A 62 -7.90 -3.45 -17.78
N GLY A 63 -7.38 -2.33 -18.28
CA GLY A 63 -8.19 -1.16 -18.63
C GLY A 63 -8.72 -0.36 -17.45
N MET A 64 -8.24 -0.63 -16.24
CA MET A 64 -8.63 0.09 -15.02
C MET A 64 -7.58 1.17 -14.70
N PRO A 65 -7.88 2.48 -14.86
CA PRO A 65 -6.88 3.55 -14.73
C PRO A 65 -6.18 3.59 -13.37
N THR A 66 -6.87 3.23 -12.29
CA THR A 66 -6.35 3.23 -10.93
C THR A 66 -5.66 1.94 -10.51
N ALA A 67 -5.81 0.86 -11.29
CA ALA A 67 -5.14 -0.41 -11.00
C ALA A 67 -3.69 -0.41 -11.50
N PHE A 68 -2.83 -1.10 -10.76
CA PHE A 68 -1.43 -1.23 -11.14
C PHE A 68 -0.83 -2.55 -10.65
N ILE A 69 0.26 -2.95 -11.29
CA ILE A 69 1.12 -4.03 -10.82
C ILE A 69 2.49 -3.43 -10.50
N ALA A 70 3.07 -3.81 -9.38
CA ALA A 70 4.44 -3.49 -9.00
C ALA A 70 5.24 -4.78 -8.92
N GLU A 71 6.36 -4.84 -9.61
CA GLU A 71 7.21 -6.02 -9.70
C GLU A 71 8.61 -5.72 -9.19
N TYR A 72 9.18 -6.66 -8.44
CA TYR A 72 10.55 -6.58 -7.95
C TYR A 72 11.23 -7.94 -8.07
N GLY A 73 12.49 -7.95 -8.51
CA GLY A 73 13.27 -9.16 -8.67
C GLY A 73 13.00 -9.87 -9.99
N SER A 74 13.45 -11.11 -10.09
CA SER A 74 13.33 -11.95 -11.29
C SER A 74 13.40 -13.43 -10.94
N GLY A 75 12.99 -14.29 -11.88
CA GLY A 75 13.08 -15.74 -11.73
C GLY A 75 11.85 -16.35 -11.06
N ALA A 76 12.01 -17.55 -10.56
CA ALA A 76 10.97 -18.33 -9.91
C ALA A 76 11.42 -18.77 -8.50
N PRO A 77 10.49 -18.94 -7.55
CA PRO A 77 9.04 -18.73 -7.68
C PRO A 77 8.66 -17.25 -7.77
N VAL A 78 7.47 -16.97 -8.31
CA VAL A 78 6.84 -15.65 -8.29
C VAL A 78 5.78 -15.64 -7.19
N ILE A 79 5.90 -14.69 -6.26
CA ILE A 79 4.94 -14.52 -5.17
C ILE A 79 4.17 -13.22 -5.42
N ALA A 80 2.86 -13.28 -5.40
CA ALA A 80 1.99 -12.13 -5.56
C ALA A 80 1.27 -11.79 -4.25
N VAL A 81 1.20 -10.49 -3.95
CA VAL A 81 0.39 -9.93 -2.86
C VAL A 81 -0.69 -9.08 -3.50
N LEU A 82 -1.95 -9.38 -3.19
CA LEU A 82 -3.09 -8.59 -3.63
C LEU A 82 -3.48 -7.60 -2.54
N GLY A 83 -3.64 -6.33 -2.88
CA GLY A 83 -4.08 -5.28 -1.98
C GLY A 83 -5.25 -4.50 -2.56
N GLU A 84 -6.26 -4.27 -1.75
CA GLU A 84 -7.40 -3.40 -2.04
C GLU A 84 -7.28 -2.14 -1.19
N PHE A 85 -7.60 -0.98 -1.76
CA PHE A 85 -7.41 0.31 -1.08
C PHE A 85 -8.55 1.30 -1.34
N ASP A 86 -9.67 0.82 -1.85
CA ASP A 86 -10.89 1.59 -2.05
C ASP A 86 -11.66 1.81 -0.73
N ALA A 87 -12.37 2.92 -0.64
CA ALA A 87 -13.27 3.21 0.46
C ALA A 87 -14.67 2.65 0.18
N LEU A 88 -15.34 2.18 1.22
CA LEU A 88 -16.73 1.76 1.14
C LEU A 88 -17.68 2.96 1.29
N PRO A 89 -18.66 3.14 0.41
CA PRO A 89 -19.62 4.24 0.52
C PRO A 89 -20.47 4.15 1.79
N GLY A 90 -20.80 5.29 2.37
CA GLY A 90 -21.66 5.37 3.55
C GLY A 90 -20.99 5.02 4.89
N LEU A 91 -19.67 4.82 4.91
CA LEU A 91 -18.91 4.47 6.11
C LEU A 91 -17.95 5.58 6.54
N SER A 92 -18.45 6.83 6.57
CA SER A 92 -17.66 7.96 7.05
C SER A 92 -17.33 7.83 8.52
N GLN A 93 -16.02 7.76 8.86
CA GLN A 93 -15.56 7.49 10.22
C GLN A 93 -14.22 8.16 10.52
N LYS A 94 -14.02 8.56 11.76
CA LYS A 94 -12.73 9.07 12.24
C LYS A 94 -11.69 7.95 12.34
N ALA A 95 -10.42 8.29 12.15
CA ALA A 95 -9.29 7.36 12.30
C ALA A 95 -8.95 7.18 13.80
N VAL A 96 -9.83 6.52 14.53
CA VAL A 96 -9.70 6.22 15.95
C VAL A 96 -10.04 4.76 16.25
N SER A 97 -9.63 4.26 17.40
CA SER A 97 -9.81 2.84 17.78
C SER A 97 -11.25 2.43 18.14
N LYS A 98 -12.19 3.35 18.10
CA LYS A 98 -13.62 3.11 18.38
C LYS A 98 -14.47 3.62 17.22
N LYS A 99 -15.70 3.11 17.12
CA LYS A 99 -16.67 3.60 16.13
C LYS A 99 -17.03 5.06 16.46
N GLU A 100 -16.66 5.99 15.58
CA GLU A 100 -16.94 7.42 15.75
C GLU A 100 -17.10 8.08 14.38
N SER A 101 -18.29 8.58 14.08
CA SER A 101 -18.59 9.25 12.81
C SER A 101 -17.78 10.54 12.64
N LEU A 102 -17.46 10.90 11.39
CA LEU A 102 -16.87 12.21 11.06
C LEU A 102 -17.83 13.38 11.28
N GLY A 103 -19.10 13.10 11.46
CA GLY A 103 -20.21 14.07 11.54
C GLY A 103 -21.23 13.87 10.43
N ALA A 104 -22.37 14.51 10.55
CA ALA A 104 -23.38 14.53 9.51
C ALA A 104 -23.02 15.55 8.42
#